data_9f7ba1ff7d01ee2061987319b9592417
#
_entry.id   9f7ba1ff7d01ee2061987319b9592417
#
_cell.length_a   1.000
_cell.length_b   1.000
_cell.length_c   1.000
_cell.angle_alpha   90.00
_cell.angle_beta   90.00
_cell.angle_gamma   90.00
#
_symmetry.space_group_name_H-M   'P 1'
#
loop_
_entity.id
_entity.type
_entity.pdbx_description
1 polymer ?
#
loop_
_entity_poly.entity_id
_entity_poly.type
_entity_poly.pdbx_seq_one_letter_code
_entity_poly.pdbx_strand_id
1 'polypeptide(L)' 'MGKDYYSILGVNKTATDEEIKKAYRKMAIKHHPDKNPNNKEAAEAKFKDVNEAYEVLSDKNKRTIFDQYGEGECTLLLA' A
#
# COMPACT_ATOMS: atom_id res chain seq x y z
N MET A 1 -4.42 12.24 -8.75
CA MET A 1 -3.52 12.19 -7.62
C MET A 1 -3.15 10.78 -7.25
N GLY A 2 -1.86 10.55 -7.13
CA GLY A 2 -1.38 9.23 -6.80
C GLY A 2 -1.48 8.92 -5.32
N LYS A 3 -1.53 7.64 -5.00
CA LYS A 3 -1.46 7.17 -3.64
C LYS A 3 0.01 6.94 -3.29
N ASP A 4 0.39 7.28 -2.08
CA ASP A 4 1.73 6.96 -1.59
C ASP A 4 1.66 5.63 -0.86
N TYR A 5 1.96 4.56 -1.57
CA TYR A 5 1.89 3.21 -1.01
C TYR A 5 2.87 3.01 0.13
N TYR A 6 4.01 3.68 0.09
CA TYR A 6 4.97 3.61 1.19
C TYR A 6 4.40 4.22 2.46
N SER A 7 3.72 5.36 2.33
CA SER A 7 3.04 5.99 3.47
C SER A 7 1.91 5.13 4.00
N ILE A 8 1.16 4.50 3.13
CA ILE A 8 0.06 3.63 3.52
C ILE A 8 0.56 2.51 4.43
N LEU A 9 1.69 1.91 4.07
CA LEU A 9 2.32 0.87 4.89
C LEU A 9 3.18 1.42 6.02
N GLY A 10 3.50 2.71 5.98
CA GLY A 10 4.35 3.33 6.99
C GLY A 10 5.82 2.94 6.87
N VAL A 11 6.31 2.77 5.65
CA VAL A 11 7.70 2.40 5.39
C VAL A 11 8.38 3.45 4.52
N ASN A 12 9.70 3.40 4.46
CA ASN A 12 10.48 4.26 3.58
C ASN A 12 10.51 3.71 2.16
N LYS A 13 10.80 4.60 1.20
CA LYS A 13 10.95 4.19 -0.20
C LYS A 13 12.07 3.20 -0.42
N THR A 14 13.01 3.14 0.50
CA THR A 14 14.14 2.21 0.46
C THR A 14 13.87 0.91 1.22
N ALA A 15 12.65 0.71 1.70
CA ALA A 15 12.31 -0.47 2.49
C ALA A 15 12.57 -1.76 1.70
N THR A 16 13.07 -2.76 2.40
CA THR A 16 13.29 -4.09 1.82
C THR A 16 11.97 -4.82 1.68
N ASP A 17 11.97 -5.91 0.91
CA ASP A 17 10.78 -6.74 0.75
C ASP A 17 10.30 -7.28 2.10
N GLU A 18 11.23 -7.63 2.97
CA GLU A 18 10.88 -8.10 4.32
C GLU A 18 10.22 -7.02 5.16
N GLU A 19 10.76 -5.80 5.08
CA GLU A 19 10.19 -4.67 5.81
C GLU A 19 8.79 -4.36 5.32
N ILE A 20 8.59 -4.41 4.01
CA ILE A 20 7.27 -4.21 3.40
C ILE A 20 6.29 -5.28 3.87
N LYS A 21 6.73 -6.53 3.90
CA LYS A 21 5.89 -7.63 4.36
C LYS A 21 5.50 -7.50 5.83
N LYS A 22 6.45 -7.14 6.68
CA LYS A 22 6.17 -6.89 8.09
C LYS A 22 5.21 -5.74 8.29
N ALA A 23 5.43 -4.66 7.56
CA ALA A 23 4.56 -3.48 7.62
C ALA A 23 3.15 -3.82 7.17
N TYR A 24 3.02 -4.60 6.11
CA TYR A 24 1.72 -5.06 5.64
C TYR A 24 0.98 -5.85 6.72
N ARG A 25 1.65 -6.82 7.32
CA ARG A 25 1.03 -7.63 8.38
C ARG A 25 0.55 -6.78 9.54
N LYS A 26 1.39 -5.84 9.96
CA LYS A 26 1.06 -4.94 11.05
C LYS A 26 -0.16 -4.08 10.72
N MET A 27 -0.18 -3.50 9.53
CA MET A 27 -1.29 -2.65 9.10
C MET A 27 -2.56 -3.46 8.85
N ALA A 28 -2.43 -4.66 8.32
CA ALA A 28 -3.57 -5.54 8.10
C ALA A 28 -4.25 -5.90 9.41
N ILE A 29 -3.48 -6.17 10.45
CA ILE A 29 -4.02 -6.44 11.78
C ILE A 29 -4.66 -5.19 12.36
N LYS A 30 -3.99 -4.06 12.23
CA LYS A 30 -4.47 -2.79 12.79
C LYS A 30 -5.80 -2.35 12.18
N HIS A 31 -5.96 -2.52 10.88
CA HIS A 31 -7.14 -2.05 10.16
C HIS A 31 -8.13 -3.16 9.83
N HIS A 32 -7.96 -4.35 10.39
CA HIS A 32 -8.89 -5.44 10.14
C HIS A 32 -10.28 -5.09 10.67
N PRO A 33 -11.35 -5.29 9.87
CA PRO A 33 -12.70 -4.94 10.29
C PRO A 33 -13.14 -5.62 11.58
N ASP A 34 -12.73 -6.87 11.81
CA ASP A 34 -13.10 -7.62 13.02
C ASP A 34 -12.51 -6.99 14.28
N LYS A 35 -11.39 -6.29 14.16
CA LYS A 35 -10.75 -5.62 15.29
C LYS A 35 -11.24 -4.19 15.49
N ASN A 36 -12.05 -3.71 14.57
CA ASN A 36 -12.58 -2.35 14.60
C ASN A 36 -14.07 -2.35 14.43
N PRO A 37 -14.82 -3.01 15.36
CA PRO A 37 -16.26 -3.18 15.20
C PRO A 37 -17.05 -1.88 15.18
N ASN A 38 -16.53 -0.84 15.82
CA ASN A 38 -17.19 0.47 15.86
C ASN A 38 -16.94 1.29 14.58
N ASN A 39 -15.93 0.93 13.80
CA ASN A 39 -15.53 1.66 12.60
C ASN A 39 -15.25 0.73 11.44
N LYS A 40 -16.15 -0.24 11.22
CA LYS A 40 -15.94 -1.25 10.18
C LYS A 40 -15.72 -0.66 8.79
N GLU A 41 -16.52 0.32 8.41
CA GLU A 41 -16.40 0.93 7.09
C GLU A 41 -15.07 1.61 6.88
N ALA A 42 -14.61 2.38 7.88
CA ALA A 42 -13.32 3.03 7.81
C ALA A 42 -12.18 2.00 7.80
N ALA A 43 -12.31 0.96 8.61
CA ALA A 43 -11.32 -0.12 8.66
C ALA A 43 -11.23 -0.86 7.32
N GLU A 44 -12.37 -1.16 6.70
CA GLU A 44 -12.40 -1.82 5.40
C GLU A 44 -11.75 -0.98 4.31
N ALA A 45 -12.01 0.33 4.30
CA ALA A 45 -11.40 1.24 3.34
C ALA A 45 -9.89 1.25 3.49
N LYS A 46 -9.40 1.35 4.72
CA LYS A 46 -7.96 1.32 5.00
C LYS A 46 -7.35 -0.04 4.68
N PHE A 47 -8.08 -1.10 4.99
CA PHE A 47 -7.62 -2.45 4.71
C PHE A 47 -7.42 -2.67 3.21
N LYS A 48 -8.34 -2.16 2.40
CA LYS A 48 -8.21 -2.21 0.94
C LYS A 48 -6.97 -1.47 0.46
N ASP A 49 -6.73 -0.28 1.01
CA ASP A 49 -5.56 0.51 0.65
C ASP A 49 -4.27 -0.22 1.03
N VAL A 50 -4.25 -0.84 2.20
CA VAL A 50 -3.10 -1.62 2.67
C VAL A 50 -2.83 -2.81 1.72
N ASN A 51 -3.88 -3.52 1.32
CA ASN A 51 -3.75 -4.64 0.39
C ASN A 51 -3.23 -4.19 -0.96
N GLU A 52 -3.75 -3.08 -1.48
CA GLU A 52 -3.29 -2.52 -2.75
C GLU A 52 -1.83 -2.11 -2.68
N ALA A 53 -1.45 -1.43 -1.61
CA ALA A 53 -0.07 -1.01 -1.41
C ALA A 53 0.87 -2.21 -1.37
N TYR A 54 0.49 -3.25 -0.65
CA TYR A 54 1.30 -4.46 -0.59
C TYR A 54 1.40 -5.14 -1.95
N GLU A 55 0.30 -5.22 -2.68
CA GLU A 55 0.29 -5.82 -4.00
C GLU A 55 1.28 -5.13 -4.94
N VAL A 56 1.30 -3.80 -4.92
CA VAL A 56 2.21 -3.03 -5.76
C VAL A 56 3.65 -3.15 -5.27
N LEU A 57 3.87 -2.99 -3.98
CA LEU A 57 5.23 -2.92 -3.43
C LEU A 57 5.89 -4.29 -3.28
N SER A 58 5.11 -5.35 -3.22
CA SER A 58 5.66 -6.71 -3.14
C SER A 58 6.02 -7.29 -4.51
N ASP A 59 5.44 -6.76 -5.59
CA ASP A 59 5.76 -7.18 -6.94
C ASP A 59 6.89 -6.31 -7.47
N LYS A 60 8.00 -6.95 -7.79
CA LYS A 60 9.21 -6.25 -8.23
C LYS A 60 8.96 -5.35 -9.44
N ASN A 61 8.21 -5.85 -10.40
CA ASN A 61 7.90 -5.08 -11.61
C ASN A 61 6.99 -3.90 -11.32
N LYS A 62 5.93 -4.14 -10.56
CA LYS A 62 4.99 -3.08 -10.20
C LYS A 62 5.66 -2.02 -9.34
N ARG A 63 6.48 -2.45 -8.39
CA ARG A 63 7.23 -1.53 -7.54
C ARG A 63 8.17 -0.65 -8.36
N THR A 64 8.89 -1.24 -9.31
CA THR A 64 9.79 -0.49 -10.18
C THR A 64 9.03 0.56 -10.98
N ILE A 65 7.90 0.18 -11.55
CA ILE A 65 7.07 1.11 -12.31
C ILE A 65 6.57 2.24 -11.42
N PHE A 66 6.09 1.91 -10.23
CA PHE A 66 5.61 2.90 -9.28
C PHE A 66 6.72 3.88 -8.87
N ASP A 67 7.92 3.36 -8.60
CA ASP A 67 9.05 4.18 -8.18
C ASP A 67 9.50 5.12 -9.29
N GLN A 68 9.47 4.67 -10.54
CA GLN A 68 9.91 5.48 -11.67
C GLN A 68 8.93 6.57 -12.03
N TYR A 69 7.65 6.26 -12.04
CA TYR A 69 6.65 7.16 -12.61
C TYR A 69 5.67 7.72 -11.61
N GLY A 70 5.57 7.09 -10.45
CA GLY A 70 4.50 7.42 -9.54
C GLY A 70 3.16 7.00 -10.13
N GLU A 71 2.10 7.12 -9.35
CA GLU A 71 0.79 6.65 -9.76
C GLU A 71 0.18 7.52 -10.86
N GLY A 72 0.25 8.84 -10.68
CA GLY A 72 -0.31 9.77 -11.66
C GLY A 72 0.48 9.83 -12.95
N GLU A 73 1.80 9.78 -12.85
CA GLU A 73 2.67 9.85 -14.02
C GLU A 73 2.57 8.62 -14.90
N CYS A 74 2.35 7.47 -14.27
CA CYS A 74 2.16 6.22 -15.00
C CYS A 74 0.96 6.33 -15.95
N THR A 75 -0.10 6.98 -15.50
CA THR A 75 -1.28 7.20 -16.33
C THR A 75 -0.95 8.06 -17.55
N LEU A 76 -0.13 9.07 -17.37
CA LEU A 76 0.28 9.94 -18.46
C LEU A 76 1.09 9.18 -19.52
N LEU A 77 1.93 8.27 -19.09
CA LEU A 77 2.74 7.48 -20.00
C LEU A 77 1.90 6.49 -20.80
N LEU A 78 0.84 6.00 -20.23
CA LEU A 78 -0.04 5.07 -20.92
C LEU A 78 -0.96 5.78 -21.89
N ALA A 79 -1.16 7.05 -21.70
CA ALA A 79 -1.97 7.84 -22.60
C ALA A 79 -1.17 8.25 -23.82
#